data_107660a8b8d738f1471c9909c5aa4959
#
_entry.id   107660a8b8d738f1471c9909c5aa4959
#
_cell.length_a   1.000
_cell.length_b   1.000
_cell.length_c   1.000
_cell.angle_alpha   90.00
_cell.angle_beta   90.00
_cell.angle_gamma   90.00
#
_symmetry.space_group_name_H-M   'P 1'
#
loop_
_entity.id
_entity.type
_entity.pdbx_description
1 polymer ?
#
loop_
_entity_poly.entity_id
_entity_poly.type
_entity_poly.pdbx_seq_one_letter_code
_entity_poly.pdbx_strand_id
1 'polypeptide(L)'
;MLKSVMALLIAVTLFACEGNYQNVKKLNLSDGEPIAVGKNVNFKYTENTDYNNTDTARLITNLLAEKLLDFSNLEFPYKEFPNGIEVHFWNEEGKKSTVNSDYAIQYDNTDLVDLRENVVVVTADSITLVAQQLYWDQKNKWVFTDQPYRIKFKDGSYNEGARFDGNQDFTIFLSRKNQGVQLIDKNEISHGE
;
A
#
# COMPACT_ATOMS: atom_id res chain seq x y z
N MET A 1 59.24 -17.25 -36.93
CA MET A 1 59.07 -17.32 -35.46
C MET A 1 58.25 -16.14 -34.89
N LEU A 2 58.49 -14.91 -35.29
CA LEU A 2 57.78 -13.73 -34.75
C LEU A 2 56.25 -13.74 -35.02
N LYS A 3 55.81 -14.23 -36.20
CA LYS A 3 54.37 -14.32 -36.57
C LYS A 3 53.60 -15.38 -35.73
N SER A 4 54.29 -16.47 -35.33
CA SER A 4 53.67 -17.53 -34.48
C SER A 4 53.51 -17.07 -33.03
N VAL A 5 54.45 -16.28 -32.50
CA VAL A 5 54.39 -15.73 -31.15
C VAL A 5 53.28 -14.67 -31.05
N MET A 6 53.08 -13.87 -32.08
CA MET A 6 52.02 -12.84 -32.13
C MET A 6 50.63 -13.49 -32.19
N ALA A 7 50.46 -14.60 -32.91
CA ALA A 7 49.19 -15.34 -32.96
C ALA A 7 48.87 -16.02 -31.62
N LEU A 8 49.87 -16.47 -30.88
CA LEU A 8 49.68 -17.06 -29.53
C LEU A 8 49.29 -16.02 -28.48
N LEU A 9 49.83 -14.81 -28.55
CA LEU A 9 49.49 -13.69 -27.71
C LEU A 9 48.02 -13.19 -27.91
N ILE A 10 47.53 -13.21 -29.15
CA ILE A 10 46.13 -12.84 -29.43
C ILE A 10 45.15 -13.90 -28.94
N ALA A 11 45.51 -15.17 -29.02
CA ALA A 11 44.67 -16.28 -28.51
C ALA A 11 44.48 -16.26 -26.98
N VAL A 12 45.48 -15.84 -26.20
CA VAL A 12 45.40 -15.77 -24.73
C VAL A 12 44.50 -14.62 -24.24
N THR A 13 44.37 -13.54 -25.00
CA THR A 13 43.50 -12.41 -24.61
C THR A 13 42.01 -12.69 -24.79
N LEU A 14 41.61 -13.71 -25.55
CA LEU A 14 40.19 -14.05 -25.76
C LEU A 14 39.57 -14.88 -24.64
N PHE A 15 40.38 -15.45 -23.73
CA PHE A 15 39.89 -16.29 -22.62
C PHE A 15 39.76 -15.55 -21.28
N ALA A 16 40.02 -14.25 -21.21
CA ALA A 16 40.06 -13.49 -19.95
C ALA A 16 38.73 -12.91 -19.47
N CYS A 17 37.60 -13.13 -20.17
CA CYS A 17 36.33 -12.41 -19.87
C CYS A 17 35.16 -13.27 -19.37
N GLU A 18 35.30 -14.60 -19.16
CA GLU A 18 34.14 -15.44 -18.80
C GLU A 18 33.85 -15.53 -17.28
N GLY A 19 34.80 -15.18 -16.44
CA GLY A 19 34.64 -15.39 -14.99
C GLY A 19 33.70 -14.43 -14.26
N ASN A 20 33.58 -13.18 -14.71
CA ASN A 20 32.79 -12.16 -14.01
C ASN A 20 31.32 -12.11 -14.44
N TYR A 21 31.01 -12.45 -15.68
CA TYR A 21 29.63 -12.38 -16.21
C TYR A 21 28.71 -13.43 -15.58
N GLN A 22 29.22 -14.61 -15.29
CA GLN A 22 28.48 -15.70 -14.62
C GLN A 22 28.15 -15.35 -13.17
N ASN A 23 29.03 -14.64 -12.46
CA ASN A 23 28.79 -14.20 -11.10
C ASN A 23 27.81 -13.02 -11.02
N VAL A 24 27.86 -12.10 -11.97
CA VAL A 24 26.87 -10.99 -12.11
C VAL A 24 25.51 -11.56 -12.48
N LYS A 25 25.43 -12.54 -13.37
CA LYS A 25 24.18 -13.22 -13.73
C LYS A 25 23.58 -14.02 -12.56
N LYS A 26 24.40 -14.64 -11.71
CA LYS A 26 23.95 -15.33 -10.50
C LYS A 26 23.46 -14.36 -9.41
N LEU A 27 24.01 -13.14 -9.34
CA LEU A 27 23.53 -12.10 -8.42
C LEU A 27 22.19 -11.46 -8.87
N ASN A 28 21.89 -11.50 -10.19
CA ASN A 28 20.64 -10.97 -10.76
C ASN A 28 19.51 -12.01 -10.92
N LEU A 29 19.76 -13.25 -10.56
CA LEU A 29 18.82 -14.37 -10.70
C LEU A 29 18.56 -15.04 -9.34
N SER A 30 18.14 -14.26 -8.35
CA SER A 30 17.23 -14.80 -7.35
C SER A 30 15.82 -14.70 -7.91
N ASP A 31 15.46 -15.61 -8.81
CA ASP A 31 14.13 -15.71 -9.37
C ASP A 31 13.12 -15.83 -8.21
N GLY A 32 12.43 -14.72 -7.89
CA GLY A 32 11.34 -14.70 -6.94
C GLY A 32 11.68 -14.54 -5.46
N GLU A 33 12.96 -14.40 -5.08
CA GLU A 33 13.33 -14.16 -3.67
C GLU A 33 13.28 -12.65 -3.33
N PRO A 34 12.82 -12.28 -2.12
CA PRO A 34 12.84 -10.90 -1.68
C PRO A 34 14.28 -10.40 -1.49
N ILE A 35 14.55 -9.16 -1.90
CA ILE A 35 15.85 -8.50 -1.69
C ILE A 35 16.10 -8.18 -0.21
N ALA A 36 15.03 -7.97 0.55
CA ALA A 36 15.09 -7.73 1.99
C ALA A 36 13.89 -8.32 2.73
N VAL A 37 14.13 -8.70 4.00
CA VAL A 37 13.10 -9.19 4.92
C VAL A 37 13.14 -8.36 6.19
N GLY A 38 12.06 -7.61 6.46
CA GLY A 38 11.86 -6.86 7.70
C GLY A 38 11.07 -7.69 8.73
N LYS A 39 11.38 -7.53 10.01
CA LYS A 39 10.62 -8.08 11.13
C LYS A 39 10.27 -6.97 12.11
N ASN A 40 9.02 -6.96 12.61
CA ASN A 40 8.51 -5.95 13.54
C ASN A 40 8.76 -4.52 12.99
N VAL A 41 8.29 -4.31 11.78
CA VAL A 41 8.51 -3.09 11.01
C VAL A 41 7.63 -1.97 11.57
N ASN A 42 8.20 -0.78 11.70
CA ASN A 42 7.48 0.43 12.10
C ASN A 42 7.95 1.60 11.23
N PHE A 43 7.18 1.94 10.19
CA PHE A 43 7.43 3.06 9.30
C PHE A 43 6.65 4.28 9.75
N LYS A 44 7.35 5.36 10.05
CA LYS A 44 6.78 6.65 10.43
C LYS A 44 7.03 7.67 9.34
N TYR A 45 5.96 8.26 8.83
CA TYR A 45 6.02 9.35 7.86
C TYR A 45 5.65 10.64 8.56
N THR A 46 6.55 11.62 8.45
CA THR A 46 6.38 12.95 9.05
C THR A 46 6.31 13.99 7.94
N GLU A 47 5.49 15.00 8.14
CA GLU A 47 5.42 16.20 7.33
C GLU A 47 6.08 17.35 8.10
N ASN A 48 6.93 18.11 7.43
CA ASN A 48 7.47 19.33 8.03
C ASN A 48 6.54 20.50 7.69
N THR A 49 5.92 21.08 8.70
CA THR A 49 4.95 22.19 8.53
C THR A 49 5.63 23.57 8.43
N ASP A 50 6.92 23.65 8.78
CA ASP A 50 7.73 24.88 8.66
C ASP A 50 9.13 24.56 8.16
N TYR A 51 9.45 24.97 6.92
CA TYR A 51 10.77 24.76 6.30
C TYR A 51 11.93 25.42 7.06
N ASN A 52 11.64 26.38 7.92
CA ASN A 52 12.65 27.11 8.69
C ASN A 52 12.87 26.53 10.09
N ASN A 53 12.05 25.58 10.53
CA ASN A 53 12.13 24.99 11.86
C ASN A 53 11.91 23.47 11.80
N THR A 54 12.98 22.69 12.01
CA THR A 54 12.97 21.23 12.00
C THR A 54 12.22 20.60 13.18
N ASP A 55 11.92 21.37 14.22
CA ASP A 55 11.22 20.89 15.41
C ASP A 55 9.69 20.80 15.24
N THR A 56 9.17 21.19 14.08
CA THR A 56 7.73 21.19 13.76
C THR A 56 7.27 19.99 12.93
N ALA A 57 8.08 18.94 12.83
CA ALA A 57 7.72 17.74 12.12
C ALA A 57 6.51 17.03 12.76
N ARG A 58 5.41 16.93 12.01
CA ARG A 58 4.18 16.26 12.42
C ARG A 58 4.12 14.84 11.87
N LEU A 59 3.84 13.86 12.72
CA LEU A 59 3.56 12.49 12.28
C LEU A 59 2.22 12.46 11.54
N ILE A 60 2.23 12.04 10.28
CA ILE A 60 1.04 11.94 9.42
C ILE A 60 0.62 10.50 9.19
N THR A 61 1.57 9.56 9.18
CA THR A 61 1.28 8.14 8.99
C THR A 61 2.24 7.29 9.79
N ASN A 62 1.72 6.20 10.37
CA ASN A 62 2.50 5.17 11.02
C ASN A 62 2.02 3.79 10.53
N LEU A 63 2.88 3.03 9.86
CA LEU A 63 2.63 1.67 9.43
C LEU A 63 3.37 0.70 10.33
N LEU A 64 2.64 -0.25 10.88
CA LEU A 64 3.12 -1.35 11.69
C LEU A 64 2.91 -2.66 10.94
N ALA A 65 3.92 -3.51 10.88
CA ALA A 65 3.83 -4.85 10.31
C ALA A 65 4.76 -5.81 11.04
N GLU A 66 4.29 -7.01 11.31
CA GLU A 66 5.13 -8.05 11.90
C GLU A 66 6.21 -8.53 10.93
N LYS A 67 5.86 -8.63 9.65
CA LYS A 67 6.77 -9.08 8.58
C LYS A 67 6.61 -8.25 7.32
N LEU A 68 7.74 -7.93 6.69
CA LEU A 68 7.85 -7.30 5.38
C LEU A 68 8.76 -8.15 4.50
N LEU A 69 8.32 -8.42 3.28
CA LEU A 69 9.13 -8.95 2.19
C LEU A 69 9.24 -7.89 1.11
N ASP A 70 10.46 -7.49 0.77
CA ASP A 70 10.73 -6.47 -0.24
C ASP A 70 11.16 -7.13 -1.55
N PHE A 71 10.36 -6.95 -2.59
CA PHE A 71 10.58 -7.44 -3.95
C PHE A 71 10.84 -6.29 -4.93
N SER A 72 11.49 -5.22 -4.48
CA SER A 72 11.84 -4.06 -5.32
C SER A 72 12.86 -4.37 -6.43
N ASN A 73 13.47 -5.56 -6.40
CA ASN A 73 14.38 -6.09 -7.42
C ASN A 73 13.68 -6.71 -8.63
N LEU A 74 12.37 -6.88 -8.60
CA LEU A 74 11.60 -7.47 -9.70
C LEU A 74 11.20 -6.43 -10.75
N GLU A 75 10.86 -6.90 -11.96
CA GLU A 75 10.33 -6.04 -13.03
C GLU A 75 9.04 -5.33 -12.62
N PHE A 76 8.21 -5.99 -11.80
CA PHE A 76 7.04 -5.41 -11.12
C PHE A 76 7.34 -5.31 -9.63
N PRO A 77 7.96 -4.20 -9.18
CA PRO A 77 8.38 -4.05 -7.80
C PRO A 77 7.19 -3.91 -6.85
N TYR A 78 7.26 -4.63 -5.73
CA TYR A 78 6.24 -4.57 -4.69
C TYR A 78 6.82 -4.93 -3.31
N LYS A 79 6.07 -4.57 -2.30
CA LYS A 79 6.29 -4.98 -0.91
C LYS A 79 5.11 -5.82 -0.44
N GLU A 80 5.40 -6.94 0.19
CA GLU A 80 4.40 -7.87 0.71
C GLU A 80 4.45 -7.88 2.25
N PHE A 81 3.28 -7.88 2.86
CA PHE A 81 3.07 -7.96 4.30
C PHE A 81 2.24 -9.21 4.62
N PRO A 82 2.87 -10.39 4.71
CA PRO A 82 2.16 -11.67 4.80
C PRO A 82 1.45 -11.92 6.12
N ASN A 83 1.76 -11.14 7.16
CA ASN A 83 1.12 -11.21 8.48
C ASN A 83 0.26 -9.95 8.74
N GLY A 84 -0.15 -9.27 7.67
CA GLY A 84 -0.99 -8.08 7.75
C GLY A 84 -0.26 -6.79 8.09
N ILE A 85 -1.06 -5.73 8.14
CA ILE A 85 -0.64 -4.38 8.50
C ILE A 85 -1.65 -3.71 9.43
N GLU A 86 -1.14 -2.81 10.26
CA GLU A 86 -1.91 -1.79 10.95
C GLU A 86 -1.37 -0.43 10.54
N VAL A 87 -2.20 0.43 9.96
CA VAL A 87 -1.80 1.77 9.52
C VAL A 87 -2.62 2.82 10.25
N HIS A 88 -1.94 3.79 10.83
CA HIS A 88 -2.53 4.96 11.47
C HIS A 88 -2.28 6.20 10.61
N PHE A 89 -3.31 7.00 10.41
CA PHE A 89 -3.22 8.29 9.75
C PHE A 89 -3.73 9.38 10.68
N TRP A 90 -3.10 10.54 10.63
CA TRP A 90 -3.55 11.73 11.35
C TRP A 90 -3.82 12.86 10.35
N ASN A 91 -5.00 13.43 10.41
CA ASN A 91 -5.34 14.61 9.62
C ASN A 91 -4.73 15.90 10.23
N GLU A 92 -4.99 17.05 9.60
CA GLU A 92 -4.48 18.33 10.06
C GLU A 92 -4.97 18.71 11.47
N GLU A 93 -6.15 18.22 11.87
CA GLU A 93 -6.72 18.43 13.21
C GLU A 93 -6.18 17.43 14.26
N GLY A 94 -5.27 16.54 13.88
CA GLY A 94 -4.72 15.49 14.74
C GLY A 94 -5.69 14.33 15.03
N LYS A 95 -6.81 14.24 14.32
CA LYS A 95 -7.74 13.11 14.43
C LYS A 95 -7.18 11.90 13.70
N LYS A 96 -7.36 10.72 14.32
CA LYS A 96 -6.78 9.47 13.84
C LYS A 96 -7.77 8.65 13.03
N SER A 97 -7.32 8.15 11.87
CA SER A 97 -7.93 7.05 11.12
C SER A 97 -7.06 5.81 11.20
N THR A 98 -7.64 4.62 11.09
CA THR A 98 -6.90 3.35 11.10
C THR A 98 -7.31 2.45 9.95
N VAL A 99 -6.35 1.68 9.44
CA VAL A 99 -6.55 0.62 8.47
C VAL A 99 -5.88 -0.63 8.98
N ASN A 100 -6.60 -1.75 9.00
CA ASN A 100 -6.09 -3.06 9.38
C ASN A 100 -6.45 -4.08 8.30
N SER A 101 -5.56 -5.03 8.06
CA SER A 101 -5.79 -6.22 7.25
C SER A 101 -4.85 -7.34 7.67
N ASP A 102 -5.24 -8.59 7.42
CA ASP A 102 -4.40 -9.76 7.76
C ASP A 102 -3.34 -10.02 6.69
N TYR A 103 -3.47 -9.41 5.52
CA TYR A 103 -2.50 -9.49 4.43
C TYR A 103 -2.52 -8.19 3.62
N ALA A 104 -1.37 -7.75 3.11
CA ALA A 104 -1.28 -6.61 2.21
C ALA A 104 -0.15 -6.72 1.19
N ILE A 105 -0.36 -6.11 0.02
CA ILE A 105 0.67 -5.85 -1.00
C ILE A 105 0.66 -4.37 -1.35
N GLN A 106 1.82 -3.74 -1.35
CA GLN A 106 2.02 -2.39 -1.88
C GLN A 106 2.79 -2.48 -3.19
N TYR A 107 2.21 -1.98 -4.28
CA TYR A 107 2.82 -1.93 -5.61
C TYR A 107 3.54 -0.60 -5.79
N ASP A 108 4.88 -0.63 -5.88
CA ASP A 108 5.73 0.59 -5.88
C ASP A 108 5.51 1.49 -7.10
N ASN A 109 5.22 0.89 -8.29
CA ASN A 109 5.05 1.66 -9.52
C ASN A 109 3.73 2.42 -9.63
N THR A 110 2.72 2.03 -8.86
CA THR A 110 1.35 2.56 -8.98
C THR A 110 0.86 3.23 -7.70
N ASP A 111 1.60 3.13 -6.61
CA ASP A 111 1.16 3.54 -5.27
C ASP A 111 -0.17 2.90 -4.85
N LEU A 112 -0.48 1.71 -5.43
CA LEU A 112 -1.66 0.94 -5.10
C LEU A 112 -1.35 -0.02 -3.96
N VAL A 113 -2.21 -0.06 -2.95
CA VAL A 113 -2.18 -1.05 -1.88
C VAL A 113 -3.38 -1.99 -2.02
N ASP A 114 -3.12 -3.29 -2.07
CA ASP A 114 -4.11 -4.36 -2.06
C ASP A 114 -4.16 -4.94 -0.64
N LEU A 115 -5.24 -4.62 0.07
CA LEU A 115 -5.53 -5.10 1.43
C LEU A 115 -6.44 -6.30 1.33
N ARG A 116 -6.11 -7.38 2.01
CA ARG A 116 -6.87 -8.63 1.97
C ARG A 116 -7.08 -9.19 3.36
N GLU A 117 -8.18 -9.94 3.48
CA GLU A 117 -8.58 -10.66 4.67
C GLU A 117 -8.84 -9.71 5.86
N ASN A 118 -10.05 -9.76 6.39
CA ASN A 118 -10.49 -8.99 7.54
C ASN A 118 -10.15 -7.49 7.48
N VAL A 119 -10.31 -6.90 6.28
CA VAL A 119 -10.01 -5.48 6.08
C VAL A 119 -10.99 -4.64 6.89
N VAL A 120 -10.45 -3.78 7.77
CA VAL A 120 -11.21 -2.83 8.57
C VAL A 120 -10.60 -1.45 8.44
N VAL A 121 -11.39 -0.50 7.98
CA VAL A 121 -11.03 0.93 7.93
C VAL A 121 -11.91 1.68 8.90
N VAL A 122 -11.31 2.48 9.78
CA VAL A 122 -12.03 3.40 10.67
C VAL A 122 -11.52 4.81 10.40
N THR A 123 -12.39 5.69 9.94
CA THR A 123 -12.03 7.08 9.68
C THR A 123 -12.05 7.94 10.94
N ALA A 124 -11.42 9.11 10.87
CA ALA A 124 -11.41 10.13 11.92
C ALA A 124 -12.83 10.53 12.39
N ASP A 125 -13.81 10.45 11.49
CA ASP A 125 -15.22 10.77 11.77
C ASP A 125 -16.04 9.55 12.25
N SER A 126 -15.36 8.45 12.62
CA SER A 126 -15.97 7.23 13.14
C SER A 126 -16.83 6.47 12.11
N ILE A 127 -16.54 6.62 10.83
CA ILE A 127 -17.09 5.77 9.79
C ILE A 127 -16.25 4.48 9.77
N THR A 128 -16.92 3.33 9.75
CA THR A 128 -16.24 2.02 9.71
C THR A 128 -16.62 1.28 8.43
N LEU A 129 -15.61 0.91 7.63
CA LEU A 129 -15.78 0.03 6.47
C LEU A 129 -15.13 -1.32 6.77
N VAL A 130 -15.85 -2.41 6.48
CA VAL A 130 -15.37 -3.79 6.58
C VAL A 130 -15.52 -4.46 5.22
N ALA A 131 -14.48 -5.14 4.76
CA ALA A 131 -14.46 -5.88 3.51
C ALA A 131 -13.51 -7.08 3.59
N GLN A 132 -13.64 -8.04 2.66
CA GLN A 132 -12.66 -9.12 2.52
C GLN A 132 -11.42 -8.69 1.72
N GLN A 133 -11.59 -7.69 0.87
CA GLN A 133 -10.53 -7.07 0.09
C GLN A 133 -10.85 -5.60 -0.15
N LEU A 134 -9.84 -4.75 -0.14
CA LEU A 134 -9.95 -3.33 -0.46
C LEU A 134 -8.68 -2.88 -1.18
N TYR A 135 -8.84 -2.27 -2.33
CA TYR A 135 -7.77 -1.55 -3.00
C TYR A 135 -7.74 -0.10 -2.54
N TRP A 136 -6.55 0.40 -2.26
CA TRP A 136 -6.32 1.79 -1.90
C TRP A 136 -5.30 2.42 -2.86
N ASP A 137 -5.78 3.31 -3.70
CA ASP A 137 -4.98 4.16 -4.56
C ASP A 137 -4.53 5.39 -3.74
N GLN A 138 -3.31 5.33 -3.23
CA GLN A 138 -2.75 6.38 -2.37
C GLN A 138 -2.56 7.69 -3.13
N LYS A 139 -2.21 7.63 -4.42
CA LYS A 139 -1.98 8.78 -5.27
C LYS A 139 -3.26 9.58 -5.52
N ASN A 140 -4.37 8.90 -5.80
CA ASN A 140 -5.66 9.52 -6.08
C ASN A 140 -6.55 9.65 -4.83
N LYS A 141 -6.09 9.16 -3.66
CA LYS A 141 -6.86 9.11 -2.42
C LYS A 141 -8.22 8.43 -2.60
N TRP A 142 -8.20 7.31 -3.31
CA TRP A 142 -9.38 6.56 -3.71
C TRP A 142 -9.32 5.13 -3.21
N VAL A 143 -10.46 4.57 -2.78
CA VAL A 143 -10.58 3.20 -2.33
C VAL A 143 -11.69 2.49 -3.09
N PHE A 144 -11.47 1.22 -3.44
CA PHE A 144 -12.46 0.45 -4.16
C PHE A 144 -12.35 -1.05 -3.88
N THR A 145 -13.46 -1.75 -4.04
CA THR A 145 -13.52 -3.22 -4.00
C THR A 145 -14.66 -3.71 -4.88
N ASP A 146 -14.48 -4.88 -5.46
CA ASP A 146 -15.53 -5.66 -6.14
C ASP A 146 -16.03 -6.83 -5.28
N GLN A 147 -15.59 -6.90 -4.03
CA GLN A 147 -16.01 -7.86 -3.04
C GLN A 147 -17.13 -7.30 -2.15
N PRO A 148 -17.89 -8.16 -1.46
CA PRO A 148 -18.87 -7.72 -0.46
C PRO A 148 -18.23 -6.83 0.61
N TYR A 149 -18.92 -5.76 0.95
CA TYR A 149 -18.49 -4.80 1.97
C TYR A 149 -19.67 -4.37 2.84
N ARG A 150 -19.34 -3.80 3.99
CA ARG A 150 -20.28 -3.07 4.86
C ARG A 150 -19.63 -1.78 5.36
N ILE A 151 -20.33 -0.66 5.18
CA ILE A 151 -19.96 0.63 5.76
C ILE A 151 -21.00 1.04 6.80
N LYS A 152 -20.55 1.48 7.97
CA LYS A 152 -21.37 1.97 9.07
C LYS A 152 -20.96 3.39 9.39
N PHE A 153 -21.95 4.28 9.47
CA PHE A 153 -21.78 5.69 9.81
C PHE A 153 -21.95 5.93 11.32
N LYS A 154 -21.47 7.08 11.78
CA LYS A 154 -21.50 7.48 13.19
C LYS A 154 -22.92 7.52 13.76
N ASP A 155 -23.92 7.92 13.00
CA ASP A 155 -25.33 8.00 13.38
C ASP A 155 -26.01 6.63 13.50
N GLY A 156 -25.32 5.54 13.14
CA GLY A 156 -25.83 4.18 13.09
C GLY A 156 -26.41 3.76 11.76
N SER A 157 -26.49 4.66 10.77
CA SER A 157 -26.79 4.33 9.38
C SER A 157 -25.75 3.35 8.84
N TYR A 158 -26.15 2.50 7.92
CA TYR A 158 -25.23 1.59 7.26
C TYR A 158 -25.61 1.36 5.81
N ASN A 159 -24.62 0.99 5.00
CA ASN A 159 -24.78 0.51 3.64
C ASN A 159 -23.91 -0.73 3.45
N GLU A 160 -24.43 -1.73 2.78
CA GLU A 160 -23.69 -2.93 2.40
C GLU A 160 -24.02 -3.31 0.96
N GLY A 161 -23.07 -3.90 0.26
CA GLY A 161 -23.24 -4.23 -1.15
C GLY A 161 -22.14 -5.15 -1.66
N ALA A 162 -22.18 -5.39 -2.98
CA ALA A 162 -21.24 -6.27 -3.67
C ALA A 162 -20.05 -5.52 -4.28
N ARG A 163 -20.11 -4.19 -4.35
CA ARG A 163 -19.04 -3.35 -4.90
C ARG A 163 -19.09 -1.98 -4.28
N PHE A 164 -17.94 -1.49 -3.91
CA PHE A 164 -17.71 -0.16 -3.36
C PHE A 164 -16.63 0.57 -4.18
N ASP A 165 -16.81 1.88 -4.37
CA ASP A 165 -15.92 2.73 -5.14
C ASP A 165 -16.08 4.16 -4.61
N GLY A 166 -15.07 4.72 -3.92
CA GLY A 166 -15.23 6.00 -3.23
C GLY A 166 -13.91 6.65 -2.82
N ASN A 167 -13.98 7.89 -2.35
CA ASN A 167 -12.84 8.57 -1.77
C ASN A 167 -12.46 7.97 -0.41
N GLN A 168 -11.21 8.15 0.01
CA GLN A 168 -10.69 7.56 1.25
C GLN A 168 -11.38 8.04 2.54
N ASP A 169 -12.10 9.17 2.47
CA ASP A 169 -12.85 9.74 3.61
C ASP A 169 -14.33 9.29 3.61
N PHE A 170 -14.72 8.49 2.62
CA PHE A 170 -16.08 7.95 2.43
C PHE A 170 -17.19 9.01 2.35
N THR A 171 -16.84 10.25 1.99
CA THR A 171 -17.82 11.35 1.79
C THR A 171 -18.49 11.28 0.42
N ILE A 172 -17.81 10.66 -0.56
CA ILE A 172 -18.31 10.40 -1.90
C ILE A 172 -18.05 8.94 -2.22
N PHE A 173 -19.10 8.18 -2.50
CA PHE A 173 -18.94 6.80 -2.93
C PHE A 173 -20.07 6.33 -3.83
N LEU A 174 -19.77 5.33 -4.64
CA LEU A 174 -20.71 4.58 -5.45
C LEU A 174 -20.78 3.14 -4.91
N SER A 175 -21.99 2.64 -4.82
CA SER A 175 -22.28 1.27 -4.38
C SER A 175 -23.13 0.56 -5.42
N ARG A 176 -22.90 -0.74 -5.59
CA ARG A 176 -23.70 -1.57 -6.49
C ARG A 176 -24.29 -2.77 -5.74
N LYS A 177 -25.54 -3.11 -6.11
CA LYS A 177 -26.31 -4.19 -5.47
C LYS A 177 -26.31 -4.00 -3.96
N ASN A 178 -26.64 -2.80 -3.55
CA ASN A 178 -26.58 -2.38 -2.17
C ASN A 178 -27.93 -2.45 -1.47
N GLN A 179 -27.87 -2.58 -0.16
CA GLN A 179 -28.97 -2.37 0.76
C GLN A 179 -28.43 -1.62 1.98
N GLY A 180 -29.32 -0.98 2.72
CA GLY A 180 -28.88 -0.22 3.88
C GLY A 180 -30.03 0.40 4.64
N VAL A 181 -29.69 1.05 5.76
CA VAL A 181 -30.58 1.85 6.56
C VAL A 181 -29.95 3.22 6.72
N GLN A 182 -30.71 4.26 6.35
CA GLN A 182 -30.34 5.64 6.63
C GLN A 182 -31.23 6.17 7.73
N LEU A 183 -30.64 6.63 8.81
CA LEU A 183 -31.33 7.33 9.88
C LEU A 183 -31.45 8.80 9.50
N ILE A 184 -32.65 9.34 9.50
CA ILE A 184 -32.94 10.72 9.15
C ILE A 184 -33.48 11.42 10.39
N ASP A 185 -32.89 12.55 10.77
CA ASP A 185 -33.46 13.38 11.83
C ASP A 185 -34.75 14.04 11.36
N LYS A 186 -35.82 13.91 12.17
CA LYS A 186 -37.15 14.49 11.84
C LYS A 186 -37.11 16.00 11.59
N ASN A 187 -36.11 16.69 12.16
CA ASN A 187 -35.96 18.14 12.00
C ASN A 187 -35.38 18.53 10.63
N GLU A 188 -34.74 17.60 9.89
CA GLU A 188 -34.23 17.85 8.54
C GLU A 188 -35.31 17.72 7.43
N ILE A 189 -36.39 17.00 7.74
CA ILE A 189 -37.49 16.76 6.76
C ILE A 189 -38.36 17.98 6.56
N SER A 190 -38.32 18.99 7.45
CA SER A 190 -39.24 20.14 7.45
C SER A 190 -38.83 21.28 6.53
N HIS A 191 -37.76 21.18 5.76
CA HIS A 191 -37.26 22.25 4.87
C HIS A 191 -37.40 21.93 3.37
N GLY A 192 -38.23 20.98 2.99
CA GLY A 192 -38.45 20.52 1.61
C GLY A 192 -39.89 20.80 1.09
N GLU A 193 -40.56 21.85 1.51
CA GLU A 193 -41.79 22.39 0.88
C GLU A 193 -41.55 23.73 0.21
#